data_40aae51f6d071f96c02e5e3ad30aa956
#
_entry.id   40aae51f6d071f96c02e5e3ad30aa956
#
_cell.length_a   1.000
_cell.length_b   1.000
_cell.length_c   1.000
_cell.angle_alpha   90.00
_cell.angle_beta   90.00
_cell.angle_gamma   90.00
#
_symmetry.space_group_name_H-M   'P 1'
#
loop_
_entity.id
_entity.type
_entity.pdbx_description
1 polymer ?
#
loop_
_entity_poly.entity_id
_entity_poly.type
_entity_poly.pdbx_seq_one_letter_code
_entity_poly.pdbx_strand_id
1 'polypeptide(L)'
;MDTKILLENGTNELEILEFTLGDNSYGINVAKVREIITYQPVTPVPNSHPSIEGIFMPRDIMITAIDLKNCLGRGESEPKGLFILTNFNRLDLAFHVDSVLGIHRVSWRDIIKPDATISTTDESVSTGIIKKDGKLIIILDF
;
A
#
# COMPACT_ATOMS: atom_id res chain seq x y z
N MET A 1 0.44 -6.22 -13.68
CA MET A 1 0.33 -7.07 -13.77
C MET A 1 -0.84 -7.68 -13.51
N ASP A 2 -1.41 -7.76 -12.73
CA ASP A 2 -2.36 -8.49 -12.44
C ASP A 2 -3.71 -8.07 -12.84
N THR A 3 -3.89 -6.92 -13.49
CA THR A 3 -5.12 -6.52 -14.13
C THR A 3 -5.59 -7.57 -15.11
N LYS A 4 -4.65 -8.10 -15.87
CA LYS A 4 -4.99 -9.12 -16.83
C LYS A 4 -5.51 -10.38 -16.16
N ILE A 5 -4.92 -10.76 -15.04
CA ILE A 5 -5.36 -11.94 -14.32
C ILE A 5 -6.76 -11.74 -13.76
N LEU A 6 -7.04 -10.57 -13.24
CA LEU A 6 -8.36 -10.29 -12.73
C LEU A 6 -9.43 -10.35 -13.82
N LEU A 7 -9.10 -9.85 -15.00
CA LEU A 7 -10.03 -9.91 -16.11
C LEU A 7 -10.26 -11.33 -16.61
N GLU A 8 -9.24 -12.16 -16.52
CA GLU A 8 -9.35 -13.53 -16.95
C GLU A 8 -10.31 -14.33 -16.07
N ASN A 9 -10.55 -13.87 -14.86
CA ASN A 9 -11.50 -14.52 -13.99
C ASN A 9 -12.94 -14.15 -14.34
N GLY A 10 -13.16 -13.43 -15.42
CA GLY A 10 -14.50 -13.11 -15.87
C GLY A 10 -15.18 -12.02 -15.07
N THR A 11 -14.44 -11.35 -14.19
CA THR A 11 -15.00 -10.27 -13.40
C THR A 11 -14.28 -8.98 -13.78
N ASN A 12 -15.00 -7.87 -13.70
CA ASN A 12 -14.41 -6.57 -13.83
C ASN A 12 -14.17 -5.94 -12.48
N GLU A 13 -14.04 -6.78 -11.46
CA GLU A 13 -13.91 -6.33 -10.09
C GLU A 13 -12.56 -6.71 -9.53
N LEU A 14 -12.11 -5.91 -8.56
CA LEU A 14 -10.95 -6.25 -7.78
C LEU A 14 -11.24 -5.93 -6.33
N GLU A 15 -10.47 -6.54 -5.46
CA GLU A 15 -10.60 -6.30 -4.03
C GLU A 15 -9.47 -5.41 -3.56
N ILE A 16 -9.84 -4.39 -2.83
CA ILE A 16 -8.90 -3.38 -2.34
C ILE A 16 -8.89 -3.42 -0.83
N LEU A 17 -7.72 -3.53 -0.25
CA LEU A 17 -7.56 -3.41 1.19
C LEU A 17 -7.39 -1.94 1.53
N GLU A 18 -8.34 -1.40 2.28
CA GLU A 18 -8.29 0.01 2.67
C GLU A 18 -7.50 0.16 3.95
N PHE A 19 -6.55 1.09 3.93
CA PHE A 19 -5.76 1.41 5.11
C PHE A 19 -5.62 2.93 5.22
N THR A 20 -5.17 3.39 6.38
CA THR A 20 -5.06 4.83 6.61
C THR A 20 -3.63 5.23 6.85
N LEU A 21 -3.32 6.45 6.42
CA LEU A 21 -2.09 7.16 6.75
C LEU A 21 -2.52 8.56 7.13
N GLY A 22 -2.44 8.88 8.44
CA GLY A 22 -2.97 10.13 8.93
C GLY A 22 -4.47 10.20 8.69
N ASP A 23 -4.93 11.28 8.07
CA ASP A 23 -6.35 11.49 7.83
C ASP A 23 -6.82 10.97 6.48
N ASN A 24 -5.96 10.32 5.73
CA ASN A 24 -6.30 9.89 4.38
C ASN A 24 -6.41 8.39 4.28
N SER A 25 -7.28 7.93 3.38
CA SER A 25 -7.45 6.52 3.10
C SER A 25 -6.77 6.16 1.80
N TYR A 26 -6.13 5.00 1.80
CA TYR A 26 -5.45 4.46 0.65
C TYR A 26 -5.87 3.02 0.48
N GLY A 27 -5.61 2.48 -0.69
CA GLY A 27 -5.95 1.10 -0.96
C GLY A 27 -4.86 0.39 -1.72
N ILE A 28 -4.76 -0.90 -1.50
CA ILE A 28 -3.83 -1.76 -2.21
C ILE A 28 -4.58 -3.01 -2.63
N ASN A 29 -4.24 -3.52 -3.80
CA ASN A 29 -4.88 -4.74 -4.30
C ASN A 29 -4.61 -5.89 -3.35
N VAL A 30 -5.68 -6.52 -2.90
CA VAL A 30 -5.59 -7.63 -1.95
C VAL A 30 -4.70 -8.76 -2.48
N ALA A 31 -4.65 -8.93 -3.79
CA ALA A 31 -3.83 -9.99 -4.38
C ALA A 31 -2.35 -9.83 -4.06
N LYS A 32 -1.91 -8.65 -3.69
CA LYS A 32 -0.51 -8.40 -3.34
C LYS A 32 -0.23 -8.59 -1.87
N VAL A 33 -1.26 -8.74 -1.05
CA VAL A 33 -1.10 -8.79 0.39
C VAL A 33 -0.92 -10.23 0.82
N ARG A 34 0.13 -10.49 1.59
CA ARG A 34 0.35 -11.81 2.14
C ARG A 34 -0.16 -11.91 3.56
N GLU A 35 0.06 -10.87 4.35
CA GLU A 35 -0.25 -10.94 5.77
C GLU A 35 -0.30 -9.52 6.31
N ILE A 36 -1.02 -9.33 7.41
CA ILE A 36 -1.06 -8.06 8.12
C ILE A 36 -0.65 -8.37 9.55
N ILE A 37 0.37 -7.66 10.04
CA ILE A 37 0.86 -7.87 11.40
C ILE A 37 0.96 -6.53 12.11
N THR A 38 1.03 -6.58 13.44
CA THR A 38 1.23 -5.37 14.22
C THR A 38 2.66 -4.88 14.04
N TYR A 39 2.86 -3.60 14.30
CA TYR A 39 4.18 -2.99 14.20
C TYR A 39 5.18 -3.73 15.08
N GLN A 40 6.39 -3.90 14.56
CA GLN A 40 7.50 -4.46 15.31
C GLN A 40 8.69 -3.54 15.13
N PRO A 41 9.58 -3.46 16.13
CA PRO A 41 10.78 -2.66 15.96
C PRO A 41 11.61 -3.17 14.79
N VAL A 42 12.20 -2.25 14.06
CA VAL A 42 13.01 -2.57 12.89
C VAL A 42 14.44 -2.10 13.14
N THR A 43 15.38 -2.72 12.44
CA THR A 43 16.79 -2.35 12.51
C THR A 43 17.08 -1.40 11.36
N PRO A 44 17.44 -0.15 11.63
CA PRO A 44 17.74 0.79 10.57
C PRO A 44 18.93 0.34 9.73
N VAL A 45 18.86 0.62 8.43
CA VAL A 45 19.94 0.28 7.50
C VAL A 45 20.66 1.57 7.14
N PRO A 46 21.96 1.70 7.44
CA PRO A 46 22.69 2.93 7.14
C PRO A 46 22.68 3.24 5.65
N ASN A 47 22.57 4.52 5.32
CA ASN A 47 22.62 5.01 3.94
C ASN A 47 21.53 4.46 3.04
N SER A 48 20.43 3.97 3.62
CA SER A 48 19.30 3.53 2.82
C SER A 48 18.44 4.73 2.44
N HIS A 49 17.51 4.49 1.52
CA HIS A 49 16.56 5.53 1.13
C HIS A 49 15.75 5.96 2.35
N PRO A 50 15.41 7.25 2.46
CA PRO A 50 14.65 7.72 3.63
C PRO A 50 13.32 7.02 3.86
N SER A 51 12.72 6.46 2.82
CA SER A 51 11.47 5.71 2.98
C SER A 51 11.65 4.35 3.61
N ILE A 52 12.87 3.86 3.70
CA ILE A 52 13.12 2.56 4.30
C ILE A 52 13.29 2.75 5.80
N GLU A 53 12.34 2.20 6.58
CA GLU A 53 12.44 2.28 8.03
C GLU A 53 13.54 1.40 8.57
N GLY A 54 13.72 0.23 7.96
CA GLY A 54 14.70 -0.72 8.42
C GLY A 54 14.35 -2.12 7.96
N ILE A 55 14.94 -3.11 8.61
CA ILE A 55 14.65 -4.50 8.31
C ILE A 55 14.26 -5.22 9.59
N PHE A 56 13.49 -6.29 9.46
CA PHE A 56 13.17 -7.16 10.58
C PHE A 56 12.96 -8.56 10.05
N MET A 57 12.97 -9.53 10.93
CA MET A 57 12.96 -10.94 10.53
C MET A 57 11.94 -11.74 11.32
N PRO A 58 10.64 -11.58 11.01
CA PRO A 58 9.66 -12.46 11.61
C PRO A 58 9.81 -13.84 10.97
N ARG A 59 9.93 -14.88 11.77
CA ARG A 59 9.99 -16.25 11.26
C ARG A 59 11.15 -16.47 10.28
N ASP A 60 12.28 -15.83 10.54
CA ASP A 60 13.52 -16.04 9.78
C ASP A 60 13.48 -15.58 8.33
N ILE A 61 12.52 -14.75 7.98
CA ILE A 61 12.46 -14.15 6.66
C ILE A 61 12.83 -12.68 6.80
N MET A 62 13.85 -12.25 6.05
CA MET A 62 14.24 -10.85 6.09
C MET A 62 13.25 -10.00 5.33
N ILE A 63 12.66 -9.03 6.00
CA ILE A 63 11.65 -8.17 5.42
C ILE A 63 12.11 -6.73 5.53
N THR A 64 11.98 -5.98 4.43
CA THR A 64 12.30 -4.56 4.42
C THR A 64 11.04 -3.79 4.74
N ALA A 65 11.11 -2.96 5.77
CA ALA A 65 9.98 -2.14 6.18
C ALA A 65 10.03 -0.79 5.47
N ILE A 66 8.95 -0.43 4.82
CA ILE A 66 8.81 0.80 4.08
C ILE A 66 7.87 1.73 4.84
N ASP A 67 8.33 2.93 5.12
CA ASP A 67 7.51 3.96 5.72
C ASP A 67 6.69 4.62 4.61
N LEU A 68 5.48 4.15 4.41
CA LEU A 68 4.64 4.67 3.35
C LEU A 68 4.34 6.14 3.52
N LYS A 69 4.19 6.58 4.75
CA LYS A 69 3.92 8.00 5.00
C LYS A 69 5.07 8.85 4.48
N ASN A 70 6.30 8.44 4.72
CA ASN A 70 7.46 9.14 4.20
C ASN A 70 7.54 9.01 2.68
N CYS A 71 7.24 7.83 2.16
CA CYS A 71 7.28 7.57 0.73
C CYS A 71 6.33 8.49 -0.03
N LEU A 72 5.19 8.81 0.58
CA LEU A 72 4.21 9.69 -0.04
C LEU A 72 4.38 11.15 0.32
N GLY A 73 5.47 11.50 1.00
CA GLY A 73 5.76 12.90 1.31
C GLY A 73 4.90 13.46 2.42
N ARG A 74 4.40 12.61 3.32
CA ARG A 74 3.50 13.05 4.38
C ARG A 74 4.11 12.97 5.76
N GLY A 75 5.43 12.97 5.85
CA GLY A 75 6.12 12.92 7.13
C GLY A 75 6.58 11.51 7.44
N GLU A 76 6.84 11.26 8.72
CA GLU A 76 7.33 9.96 9.15
C GLU A 76 6.29 9.26 9.99
N SER A 77 6.28 7.93 9.92
CA SER A 77 5.39 7.14 10.75
C SER A 77 5.92 7.02 12.16
N GLU A 78 4.99 6.94 13.12
CA GLU A 78 5.35 6.68 14.49
C GLU A 78 5.52 5.18 14.71
N PRO A 79 6.21 4.77 15.79
CA PRO A 79 6.43 3.34 16.04
C PRO A 79 5.17 2.66 16.57
N LYS A 80 4.14 2.64 15.76
CA LYS A 80 2.87 2.01 16.08
C LYS A 80 2.15 1.72 14.78
N GLY A 81 1.02 1.05 14.86
CA GLY A 81 0.23 0.74 13.69
C GLY A 81 0.45 -0.67 13.22
N LEU A 82 0.42 -0.86 11.91
CA LEU A 82 0.46 -2.18 11.32
C LEU A 82 1.45 -2.21 10.17
N PHE A 83 1.92 -3.42 9.87
CA PHE A 83 2.67 -3.69 8.65
C PHE A 83 1.80 -4.53 7.73
N ILE A 84 1.71 -4.13 6.47
CA ILE A 84 1.09 -4.93 5.43
C ILE A 84 2.23 -5.63 4.70
N LEU A 85 2.31 -6.95 4.85
CA LEU A 85 3.37 -7.74 4.25
C LEU A 85 3.00 -8.11 2.84
N THR A 86 3.90 -7.84 1.92
CA THR A 86 3.70 -8.15 0.51
C THR A 86 4.93 -8.86 -0.04
N ASN A 87 4.74 -9.60 -1.12
CA ASN A 87 5.86 -10.16 -1.86
C ASN A 87 5.78 -9.58 -3.26
N PHE A 88 6.81 -8.84 -3.62
CA PHE A 88 6.82 -8.12 -4.88
C PHE A 88 8.17 -8.35 -5.54
N ASN A 89 8.17 -8.95 -6.73
CA ASN A 89 9.39 -9.26 -7.45
C ASN A 89 10.38 -10.04 -6.59
N ARG A 90 9.87 -11.01 -5.84
CA ARG A 90 10.66 -11.86 -4.94
C ARG A 90 11.25 -11.10 -3.76
N LEU A 91 10.80 -9.87 -3.53
CA LEU A 91 11.20 -9.12 -2.35
C LEU A 91 10.07 -9.15 -1.34
N ASP A 92 10.43 -9.40 -0.10
CA ASP A 92 9.46 -9.33 0.97
C ASP A 92 9.49 -7.92 1.55
N LEU A 93 8.40 -7.21 1.38
CA LEU A 93 8.28 -5.84 1.83
C LEU A 93 7.14 -5.72 2.84
N ALA A 94 7.31 -4.83 3.81
CA ALA A 94 6.27 -4.53 4.77
C ALA A 94 5.98 -3.03 4.69
N PHE A 95 4.75 -2.70 4.38
CA PHE A 95 4.36 -1.29 4.28
C PHE A 95 3.75 -0.85 5.61
N HIS A 96 4.38 0.13 6.22
CA HIS A 96 3.96 0.63 7.53
C HIS A 96 2.77 1.57 7.34
N VAL A 97 1.65 1.23 7.95
CA VAL A 97 0.42 2.02 7.85
C VAL A 97 -0.13 2.27 9.26
N ASP A 98 -1.05 3.23 9.36
CA ASP A 98 -1.62 3.56 10.65
C ASP A 98 -2.68 2.55 11.08
N SER A 99 -3.57 2.17 10.18
CA SER A 99 -4.60 1.20 10.48
C SER A 99 -5.13 0.59 9.20
N VAL A 100 -5.80 -0.54 9.33
CA VAL A 100 -6.46 -1.22 8.21
C VAL A 100 -7.95 -1.20 8.52
N LEU A 101 -8.74 -0.72 7.55
CA LEU A 101 -10.18 -0.55 7.76
C LEU A 101 -11.03 -1.69 7.20
N GLY A 102 -10.54 -2.36 6.16
CA GLY A 102 -11.31 -3.45 5.60
C GLY A 102 -11.05 -3.65 4.12
N ILE A 103 -11.82 -4.54 3.52
CA ILE A 103 -11.67 -4.88 2.12
C ILE A 103 -12.91 -4.42 1.37
N HIS A 104 -12.70 -3.77 0.24
CA HIS A 104 -13.78 -3.30 -0.62
C HIS A 104 -13.67 -3.95 -1.98
N ARG A 105 -14.81 -4.40 -2.49
CA ARG A 105 -14.87 -4.90 -3.85
C ARG A 105 -15.29 -3.73 -4.74
N VAL A 106 -14.49 -3.44 -5.73
CA VAL A 106 -14.74 -2.30 -6.61
C VAL A 106 -14.65 -2.76 -8.06
N SER A 107 -15.37 -2.07 -8.93
CA SER A 107 -15.32 -2.34 -10.35
C SER A 107 -14.21 -1.49 -10.97
N TRP A 108 -13.53 -2.06 -11.98
CA TRP A 108 -12.54 -1.29 -12.71
C TRP A 108 -13.15 -0.01 -13.28
N ARG A 109 -14.44 0.00 -13.56
CA ARG A 109 -15.11 1.17 -14.09
C ARG A 109 -15.23 2.30 -13.08
N ASP A 110 -15.19 1.96 -11.80
CA ASP A 110 -15.35 2.94 -10.75
C ASP A 110 -14.03 3.60 -10.38
N ILE A 111 -12.93 3.17 -10.96
CA ILE A 111 -11.63 3.72 -10.64
C ILE A 111 -11.35 4.91 -11.55
N ILE A 112 -11.16 6.06 -10.93
CA ILE A 112 -10.84 7.30 -11.63
C ILE A 112 -9.34 7.41 -11.70
N LYS A 113 -8.82 7.46 -12.92
CA LYS A 113 -7.38 7.58 -13.08
C LYS A 113 -6.97 9.03 -12.87
N PRO A 114 -5.91 9.26 -12.10
CA PRO A 114 -5.39 10.62 -11.94
C PRO A 114 -4.94 11.13 -13.31
N ASP A 115 -5.21 12.37 -13.58
CA ASP A 115 -4.74 12.97 -14.82
C ASP A 115 -3.61 13.93 -14.50
N ALA A 116 -3.17 14.67 -15.51
CA ALA A 116 -2.03 15.54 -15.35
C ALA A 116 -2.25 16.63 -14.30
N THR A 117 -3.48 16.98 -14.01
CA THR A 117 -3.74 18.04 -13.04
C THR A 117 -3.59 17.55 -11.61
N ILE A 118 -3.60 16.24 -11.41
CA ILE A 118 -3.41 15.65 -10.10
C ILE A 118 -1.98 15.15 -9.96
N SER A 119 -1.21 15.28 -10.97
CA SER A 119 0.13 14.78 -11.01
C SER A 119 0.97 15.33 -9.87
N THR A 120 1.74 14.47 -9.26
CA THR A 120 2.67 14.81 -8.20
C THR A 120 3.93 14.03 -8.42
N THR A 121 4.88 14.21 -7.52
CA THR A 121 6.11 13.44 -7.60
C THR A 121 5.88 11.96 -7.37
N ASP A 122 4.72 11.59 -6.85
CA ASP A 122 4.44 10.21 -6.51
C ASP A 122 3.47 9.53 -7.46
N GLU A 123 3.23 10.09 -8.63
CA GLU A 123 2.26 9.49 -9.53
C GLU A 123 2.67 8.10 -10.01
N SER A 124 3.94 7.72 -9.83
CA SER A 124 4.38 6.39 -10.20
C SER A 124 3.79 5.31 -9.30
N VAL A 125 3.35 5.64 -8.10
CA VAL A 125 2.75 4.67 -7.18
C VAL A 125 1.23 4.80 -7.11
N SER A 126 0.66 5.86 -7.65
CA SER A 126 -0.77 6.08 -7.59
C SER A 126 -1.43 5.56 -8.86
N THR A 127 -2.29 4.56 -8.72
CA THR A 127 -2.95 3.94 -9.86
C THR A 127 -4.30 4.56 -10.16
N GLY A 128 -5.04 4.94 -9.13
CA GLY A 128 -6.36 5.48 -9.35
C GLY A 128 -6.98 5.93 -8.04
N ILE A 129 -8.19 6.42 -8.15
CA ILE A 129 -8.94 6.93 -7.01
C ILE A 129 -10.34 6.35 -7.10
N ILE A 130 -10.86 5.86 -5.98
CA ILE A 130 -12.26 5.46 -5.92
C ILE A 130 -12.97 6.31 -4.88
N LYS A 131 -14.26 6.50 -5.09
CA LYS A 131 -15.10 7.21 -4.15
C LYS A 131 -15.99 6.18 -3.48
N LYS A 132 -15.93 6.11 -2.17
CA LYS A 132 -16.69 5.14 -1.41
C LYS A 132 -17.26 5.81 -0.17
N ASP A 133 -18.59 5.77 -0.04
CA ASP A 133 -19.27 6.32 1.12
C ASP A 133 -18.89 7.78 1.38
N GLY A 134 -18.73 8.55 0.31
CA GLY A 134 -18.45 9.97 0.45
C GLY A 134 -17.00 10.33 0.67
N LYS A 135 -16.09 9.34 0.70
CA LYS A 135 -14.68 9.66 0.85
C LYS A 135 -13.87 9.09 -0.32
N LEU A 136 -12.70 9.64 -0.50
CA LEU A 136 -11.83 9.22 -1.59
C LEU A 136 -10.77 8.26 -1.05
N ILE A 137 -10.56 7.17 -1.77
CA ILE A 137 -9.53 6.20 -1.45
C ILE A 137 -8.56 6.18 -2.61
N ILE A 138 -7.29 6.48 -2.33
CA ILE A 138 -6.25 6.51 -3.35
C ILE A 138 -5.66 5.12 -3.46
N ILE A 139 -5.76 4.52 -4.64
CA ILE A 139 -5.25 3.18 -4.87
C ILE A 139 -3.79 3.26 -5.27
N LEU A 140 -2.96 2.55 -4.56
CA LEU A 140 -1.53 2.51 -4.81
C LEU A 140 -1.17 1.25 -5.58
N ASP A 141 -0.28 1.39 -6.54
CA ASP A 141 0.22 0.28 -7.34
C ASP A 141 1.72 0.23 -7.15
N PHE A 142 2.18 -0.85 -6.61
CA PHE A 142 3.61 -1.03 -6.33
C PHE A 142 4.27 -1.97 -7.32
#